data_bac4e5b23d0372d4fcb2ac314a7ec2fc
#
_entry.id   bac4e5b23d0372d4fcb2ac314a7ec2fc
#
_cell.length_a   1.000
_cell.length_b   1.000
_cell.length_c   1.000
_cell.angle_alpha   90.00
_cell.angle_beta   90.00
_cell.angle_gamma   90.00
#
_symmetry.space_group_name_H-M   'P 1'
#
loop_
_entity.id
_entity.type
_entity.pdbx_description
1 polymer ?
#
loop_
_entity_poly.entity_id
_entity_poly.type
_entity_poly.pdbx_seq_one_letter_code
_entity_poly.pdbx_strand_id
1 'polypeptide(L)'
;NKPRWDVEKVKKEPLHFAFCMDAGYAPYTGVALTSIVLNNIGEQMVFHLLYSHMHEADIEKFKQTAALYRNVTIAFYHLGDIKQTEKYKTGDHFTKEMFYRLYIPFVLPQDIKKVFYLDGDVLCTGSLAELFSMSFDGHPVIADGSEAPAETIERLHISSGQSLHSGQLVMDLPAWRKCKITERTFELLDARGQDFEWPDNDALICSLDGDFQ
;
A
#
# COMPACT_ATOMS: atom_id res chain seq x y z
N ASN A 1 23.15 -21.33 -13.99
CA ASN A 1 22.32 -22.27 -13.24
C ASN A 1 21.25 -21.47 -12.49
N LYS A 2 20.04 -21.34 -13.10
CA LYS A 2 18.88 -20.77 -12.40
C LYS A 2 18.41 -21.78 -11.36
N PRO A 3 18.09 -21.36 -10.13
CA PRO A 3 17.46 -22.25 -9.17
C PRO A 3 16.15 -22.78 -9.77
N ARG A 4 16.04 -24.11 -9.86
CA ARG A 4 14.83 -24.78 -10.33
C ARG A 4 13.87 -24.92 -9.15
N TRP A 5 12.99 -23.95 -8.98
CA TRP A 5 11.79 -24.13 -8.20
C TRP A 5 10.66 -24.42 -9.19
N ASP A 6 10.41 -25.69 -9.49
CA ASP A 6 9.25 -26.13 -10.26
C ASP A 6 8.03 -26.06 -9.34
N VAL A 7 7.35 -24.92 -9.37
CA VAL A 7 6.01 -24.79 -8.80
C VAL A 7 5.06 -25.33 -9.86
N GLU A 8 4.39 -26.46 -9.58
CA GLU A 8 3.27 -26.91 -10.40
C GLU A 8 2.28 -25.75 -10.57
N LYS A 9 1.82 -25.54 -11.81
CA LYS A 9 0.88 -24.47 -12.16
C LYS A 9 -0.49 -24.77 -11.54
N VAL A 10 -0.64 -24.58 -10.25
CA VAL A 10 -1.94 -24.36 -9.65
C VAL A 10 -2.44 -23.03 -10.18
N LYS A 11 -3.62 -22.99 -10.81
CA LYS A 11 -4.32 -21.77 -11.21
C LYS A 11 -4.81 -21.03 -9.96
N LYS A 12 -3.89 -20.54 -9.15
CA LYS A 12 -4.15 -19.69 -8.01
C LYS A 12 -4.02 -18.23 -8.52
N GLU A 13 -4.97 -17.39 -8.19
CA GLU A 13 -4.84 -15.96 -8.50
C GLU A 13 -3.56 -15.42 -7.86
N PRO A 14 -2.80 -14.56 -8.56
CA PRO A 14 -1.58 -14.03 -8.00
C PRO A 14 -1.87 -13.13 -6.80
N LEU A 15 -0.96 -13.12 -5.84
CA LEU A 15 -0.96 -12.15 -4.76
C LEU A 15 -0.46 -10.81 -5.30
N HIS A 16 -1.25 -9.76 -5.15
CA HIS A 16 -0.91 -8.42 -5.59
C HIS A 16 -0.40 -7.59 -4.43
N PHE A 17 0.77 -6.98 -4.58
CA PHE A 17 1.40 -6.07 -3.63
C PHE A 17 1.57 -4.70 -4.28
N ALA A 18 1.41 -3.63 -3.52
CA ALA A 18 1.66 -2.27 -3.99
C ALA A 18 2.61 -1.53 -3.05
N PHE A 19 3.54 -0.79 -3.63
CA PHE A 19 4.46 0.10 -2.95
C PHE A 19 4.42 1.48 -3.59
N CYS A 20 4.50 2.52 -2.75
CA CYS A 20 4.59 3.90 -3.18
C CYS A 20 5.94 4.46 -2.73
N MET A 21 6.71 5.05 -3.65
CA MET A 21 8.08 5.44 -3.36
C MET A 21 8.61 6.58 -4.24
N ASP A 22 9.66 7.21 -3.75
CA ASP A 22 10.60 8.00 -4.53
C ASP A 22 11.93 7.26 -4.73
N ALA A 23 12.92 7.94 -5.32
CA ALA A 23 14.25 7.38 -5.53
C ALA A 23 14.99 7.06 -4.21
N GLY A 24 14.72 7.81 -3.13
CA GLY A 24 15.32 7.59 -1.82
C GLY A 24 14.84 6.30 -1.18
N TYR A 25 13.56 5.96 -1.37
CA TYR A 25 12.95 4.74 -0.81
C TYR A 25 13.13 3.50 -1.68
N ALA A 26 13.56 3.62 -2.94
CA ALA A 26 13.74 2.48 -3.84
C ALA A 26 14.62 1.35 -3.26
N PRO A 27 15.76 1.61 -2.59
CA PRO A 27 16.57 0.56 -1.98
C PRO A 27 15.84 -0.20 -0.86
N TYR A 28 15.12 0.51 0.01
CA TYR A 28 14.35 -0.10 1.12
C TYR A 28 13.22 -0.95 0.57
N THR A 29 12.46 -0.43 -0.40
CA THR A 29 11.42 -1.19 -1.11
C THR A 29 11.98 -2.46 -1.78
N GLY A 30 13.19 -2.41 -2.32
CA GLY A 30 13.88 -3.57 -2.87
C GLY A 30 14.11 -4.66 -1.82
N VAL A 31 14.46 -4.28 -0.57
CA VAL A 31 14.61 -5.21 0.56
C VAL A 31 13.26 -5.76 0.98
N ALA A 32 12.24 -4.90 1.14
CA ALA A 32 10.88 -5.30 1.51
C ALA A 32 10.32 -6.31 0.50
N LEU A 33 10.37 -5.99 -0.80
CA LEU A 33 9.93 -6.87 -1.89
C LEU A 33 10.65 -8.21 -1.85
N THR A 34 11.97 -8.21 -1.71
CA THR A 34 12.77 -9.44 -1.67
C THR A 34 12.39 -10.29 -0.45
N SER A 35 12.14 -9.69 0.71
CA SER A 35 11.71 -10.40 1.91
C SER A 35 10.34 -11.08 1.72
N ILE A 36 9.42 -10.42 1.02
CA ILE A 36 8.12 -11.00 0.66
C ILE A 36 8.31 -12.22 -0.26
N VAL A 37 9.12 -12.07 -1.30
CA VAL A 37 9.39 -13.16 -2.24
C VAL A 37 9.97 -14.38 -1.54
N LEU A 38 10.95 -14.19 -0.66
CA LEU A 38 11.62 -15.29 0.04
C LEU A 38 10.70 -16.04 1.01
N ASN A 39 9.75 -15.34 1.64
CA ASN A 39 8.81 -15.96 2.57
C ASN A 39 7.52 -16.49 1.91
N ASN A 40 7.34 -16.24 0.59
CA ASN A 40 6.13 -16.65 -0.16
C ASN A 40 6.49 -17.31 -1.50
N ILE A 41 7.55 -18.08 -1.53
CA ILE A 41 8.17 -18.63 -2.75
C ILE A 41 7.22 -19.55 -3.56
N GLY A 42 6.21 -20.14 -2.91
CA GLY A 42 5.19 -21.00 -3.52
C GLY A 42 4.04 -20.24 -4.17
N GLU A 43 3.96 -18.90 -4.00
CA GLU A 43 2.88 -18.08 -4.50
C GLU A 43 3.27 -17.36 -5.80
N GLN A 44 2.29 -17.13 -6.69
CA GLN A 44 2.47 -16.20 -7.81
C GLN A 44 2.30 -14.77 -7.26
N MET A 45 3.22 -13.87 -7.54
CA MET A 45 3.25 -12.52 -6.99
C MET A 45 3.38 -11.47 -8.08
N VAL A 46 2.58 -10.41 -7.96
CA VAL A 46 2.67 -9.21 -8.80
C VAL A 46 2.91 -8.01 -7.89
N PHE A 47 4.03 -7.33 -8.10
CA PHE A 47 4.38 -6.11 -7.38
C PHE A 47 4.09 -4.89 -8.26
N HIS A 48 3.30 -3.98 -7.74
CA HIS A 48 2.93 -2.72 -8.35
C HIS A 48 3.74 -1.60 -7.69
N LEU A 49 4.69 -1.02 -8.42
CA LEU A 49 5.55 0.05 -7.93
C LEU A 49 5.06 1.39 -8.47
N LEU A 50 4.45 2.21 -7.60
CA LEU A 50 3.97 3.55 -7.91
C LEU A 50 5.05 4.55 -7.46
N TYR A 51 5.52 5.40 -8.36
CA TYR A 51 6.64 6.30 -8.05
C TYR A 51 6.54 7.65 -8.76
N SER A 52 7.11 8.68 -8.12
CA SER A 52 7.26 10.01 -8.72
C SER A 52 8.51 10.07 -9.59
N HIS A 53 9.63 9.71 -9.01
CA HIS A 53 10.93 9.64 -9.64
C HIS A 53 11.68 8.41 -9.16
N MET A 54 12.39 7.74 -10.07
CA MET A 54 13.26 6.61 -9.75
C MET A 54 14.46 6.62 -10.70
N HIS A 55 15.65 6.32 -10.19
CA HIS A 55 16.83 6.19 -11.04
C HIS A 55 16.73 4.96 -11.94
N GLU A 56 17.17 5.06 -13.18
CA GLU A 56 17.18 3.93 -14.13
C GLU A 56 17.92 2.71 -13.55
N ALA A 57 19.00 2.95 -12.80
CA ALA A 57 19.75 1.89 -12.14
C ALA A 57 18.92 1.10 -11.11
N ASP A 58 17.98 1.74 -10.40
CA ASP A 58 17.10 1.07 -9.45
C ASP A 58 15.98 0.34 -10.16
N ILE A 59 15.40 0.92 -11.21
CA ILE A 59 14.45 0.22 -12.10
C ILE A 59 15.07 -1.07 -12.64
N GLU A 60 16.34 -1.00 -13.07
CA GLU A 60 17.05 -2.17 -13.60
C GLU A 60 17.28 -3.24 -12.49
N LYS A 61 17.63 -2.84 -11.26
CA LYS A 61 17.73 -3.77 -10.12
C LYS A 61 16.40 -4.48 -9.84
N PHE A 62 15.28 -3.77 -9.86
CA PHE A 62 13.95 -4.38 -9.71
C PHE A 62 13.67 -5.39 -10.82
N LYS A 63 13.98 -5.06 -12.09
CA LYS A 63 13.84 -6.00 -13.21
C LYS A 63 14.73 -7.22 -13.05
N GLN A 64 15.97 -7.04 -12.60
CA GLN A 64 16.89 -8.14 -12.33
C GLN A 64 16.37 -9.03 -11.20
N THR A 65 15.81 -8.45 -10.14
CA THR A 65 15.17 -9.18 -9.05
C THR A 65 13.99 -10.03 -9.59
N ALA A 66 13.10 -9.44 -10.38
CA ALA A 66 12.01 -10.20 -11.01
C ALA A 66 12.52 -11.33 -11.91
N ALA A 67 13.63 -11.12 -12.63
CA ALA A 67 14.20 -12.12 -13.51
C ALA A 67 14.81 -13.34 -12.76
N LEU A 68 15.13 -13.20 -11.48
CA LEU A 68 15.63 -14.30 -10.64
C LEU A 68 14.52 -15.30 -10.27
N TYR A 69 13.27 -14.85 -10.23
CA TYR A 69 12.13 -15.64 -9.75
C TYR A 69 11.07 -15.79 -10.85
N ARG A 70 10.63 -17.05 -11.10
CA ARG A 70 9.63 -17.33 -12.14
C ARG A 70 8.21 -16.95 -11.76
N ASN A 71 7.98 -16.82 -10.48
CA ASN A 71 6.68 -16.52 -9.86
C ASN A 71 6.52 -15.05 -9.47
N VAL A 72 7.42 -14.18 -9.93
CA VAL A 72 7.42 -12.74 -9.64
C VAL A 72 7.25 -11.93 -10.91
N THR A 73 6.32 -11.00 -10.88
CA THR A 73 6.13 -9.95 -11.90
C THR A 73 6.20 -8.60 -11.22
N ILE A 74 6.85 -7.62 -11.85
CA ILE A 74 6.89 -6.23 -11.36
C ILE A 74 6.30 -5.32 -12.44
N ALA A 75 5.31 -4.54 -12.05
CA ALA A 75 4.67 -3.51 -12.87
C ALA A 75 5.06 -2.12 -12.33
N PHE A 76 5.47 -1.24 -13.23
CA PHE A 76 5.95 0.10 -12.91
C PHE A 76 4.91 1.15 -13.30
N TYR A 77 4.56 2.05 -12.37
CA TYR A 77 3.61 3.13 -12.57
C TYR A 77 4.26 4.47 -12.22
N HIS A 78 4.72 5.17 -13.24
CA HIS A 78 5.27 6.51 -13.08
C HIS A 78 4.13 7.51 -12.96
N LEU A 79 3.91 8.05 -11.77
CA LEU A 79 2.85 9.03 -11.51
C LEU A 79 3.35 10.47 -11.62
N GLY A 80 4.67 10.69 -11.52
CA GLY A 80 5.25 12.02 -11.48
C GLY A 80 4.73 12.84 -10.30
N ASP A 81 4.90 14.14 -10.33
CA ASP A 81 4.39 15.03 -9.28
C ASP A 81 2.86 15.21 -9.42
N ILE A 82 2.13 14.78 -8.41
CA ILE A 82 0.67 14.92 -8.40
C ILE A 82 0.31 16.26 -7.79
N LYS A 83 -0.13 17.22 -8.62
CA LYS A 83 -0.44 18.59 -8.21
C LYS A 83 -1.38 18.68 -7.01
N GLN A 84 -2.33 17.74 -6.89
CA GLN A 84 -3.27 17.72 -5.77
C GLN A 84 -2.55 17.54 -4.43
N THR A 85 -1.45 16.80 -4.39
CA THR A 85 -0.72 16.51 -3.14
C THR A 85 0.30 17.58 -2.77
N GLU A 86 0.69 18.46 -3.70
CA GLU A 86 1.70 19.51 -3.47
C GLU A 86 1.33 20.46 -2.33
N LYS A 87 0.03 20.74 -2.16
CA LYS A 87 -0.49 21.67 -1.15
C LYS A 87 -0.48 21.13 0.28
N TYR A 88 -0.39 19.80 0.47
CA TYR A 88 -0.42 19.19 1.79
C TYR A 88 0.98 19.17 2.42
N LYS A 89 1.04 19.38 3.74
CA LYS A 89 2.30 19.26 4.49
C LYS A 89 2.70 17.80 4.60
N THR A 90 4.00 17.52 4.58
CA THR A 90 4.53 16.16 4.75
C THR A 90 5.42 16.01 5.97
N GLY A 91 5.71 17.09 6.71
CA GLY A 91 6.73 17.05 7.75
C GLY A 91 8.16 16.86 7.17
N ASP A 92 9.15 16.82 8.04
CA ASP A 92 10.57 16.82 7.62
C ASP A 92 11.07 15.46 7.10
N HIS A 93 10.33 14.38 7.37
CA HIS A 93 10.77 12.99 7.11
C HIS A 93 9.91 12.26 6.06
N PHE A 94 8.84 12.88 5.57
CA PHE A 94 7.91 12.25 4.63
C PHE A 94 7.91 12.97 3.29
N THR A 95 7.76 12.19 2.23
CA THR A 95 7.64 12.70 0.87
C THR A 95 6.19 12.64 0.37
N LYS A 96 5.88 13.31 -0.73
CA LYS A 96 4.51 13.37 -1.29
C LYS A 96 3.99 12.01 -1.73
N GLU A 97 4.88 11.06 -1.93
CA GLU A 97 4.58 9.68 -2.34
C GLU A 97 3.78 8.93 -1.27
N MET A 98 3.78 9.38 0.00
CA MET A 98 2.88 8.84 1.02
C MET A 98 1.40 8.92 0.61
N PHE A 99 1.00 9.93 -0.15
CA PHE A 99 -0.36 10.07 -0.65
C PHE A 99 -0.68 9.16 -1.84
N TYR A 100 0.32 8.53 -2.49
CA TYR A 100 0.10 7.70 -3.67
C TYR A 100 -0.71 6.44 -3.36
N ARG A 101 -0.70 5.98 -2.10
CA ARG A 101 -1.56 4.87 -1.65
C ARG A 101 -3.04 5.14 -1.92
N LEU A 102 -3.48 6.39 -1.89
CA LEU A 102 -4.85 6.79 -2.18
C LEU A 102 -5.22 6.67 -3.66
N TYR A 103 -4.23 6.64 -4.55
CA TYR A 103 -4.44 6.49 -6.00
C TYR A 103 -4.38 5.04 -6.48
N ILE A 104 -3.91 4.10 -5.66
CA ILE A 104 -3.82 2.67 -6.01
C ILE A 104 -5.11 2.15 -6.66
N PRO A 105 -6.33 2.42 -6.12
CA PRO A 105 -7.57 1.93 -6.70
C PRO A 105 -7.87 2.43 -8.11
N PHE A 106 -7.25 3.51 -8.54
CA PHE A 106 -7.49 4.15 -9.85
C PHE A 106 -6.36 3.87 -10.84
N VAL A 107 -5.15 3.60 -10.34
CA VAL A 107 -3.95 3.33 -11.15
C VAL A 107 -3.87 1.87 -11.55
N LEU A 108 -4.24 0.95 -10.66
CA LEU A 108 -4.19 -0.47 -10.94
C LEU A 108 -5.30 -0.91 -11.92
N PRO A 109 -5.05 -1.93 -12.77
CA PRO A 109 -6.07 -2.54 -13.64
C PRO A 109 -7.36 -2.89 -12.89
N GLN A 110 -8.51 -2.69 -13.54
CA GLN A 110 -9.83 -2.83 -12.93
C GLN A 110 -10.21 -4.28 -12.58
N ASP A 111 -9.55 -5.26 -13.16
CA ASP A 111 -9.71 -6.69 -12.87
C ASP A 111 -9.03 -7.10 -11.56
N ILE A 112 -8.05 -6.35 -11.07
CA ILE A 112 -7.45 -6.54 -9.75
C ILE A 112 -8.46 -6.11 -8.68
N LYS A 113 -8.83 -7.05 -7.78
CA LYS A 113 -9.84 -6.82 -6.74
C LYS A 113 -9.22 -6.58 -5.38
N LYS A 114 -8.12 -7.26 -5.09
CA LYS A 114 -7.43 -7.22 -3.79
C LYS A 114 -5.96 -6.89 -4.00
N VAL A 115 -5.43 -5.96 -3.20
CA VAL A 115 -4.00 -5.62 -3.18
C VAL A 115 -3.55 -5.41 -1.74
N PHE A 116 -2.35 -5.84 -1.41
CA PHE A 116 -1.70 -5.51 -0.15
C PHE A 116 -0.75 -4.33 -0.38
N TYR A 117 -1.13 -3.16 0.09
CA TYR A 117 -0.25 -2.00 0.15
C TYR A 117 0.68 -2.13 1.36
N LEU A 118 1.95 -1.81 1.15
CA LEU A 118 3.00 -1.81 2.17
C LEU A 118 3.89 -0.58 1.99
N ASP A 119 4.29 0.04 3.10
CA ASP A 119 5.38 1.00 3.10
C ASP A 119 6.70 0.31 2.74
N GLY A 120 7.64 1.06 2.15
CA GLY A 120 8.88 0.51 1.60
C GLY A 120 9.92 0.07 2.64
N ASP A 121 9.74 0.43 3.90
CA ASP A 121 10.66 0.18 5.02
C ASP A 121 10.21 -0.96 5.95
N VAL A 122 9.38 -1.85 5.45
CA VAL A 122 8.90 -3.05 6.16
C VAL A 122 9.75 -4.27 5.83
N LEU A 123 9.70 -5.29 6.69
CA LEU A 123 10.33 -6.58 6.47
C LEU A 123 9.31 -7.71 6.67
N CYS A 124 9.10 -8.50 5.63
CA CYS A 124 8.26 -9.69 5.71
C CYS A 124 9.07 -10.84 6.33
N THR A 125 8.57 -11.41 7.42
CA THR A 125 9.24 -12.49 8.16
C THR A 125 8.49 -13.82 8.11
N GLY A 126 7.36 -13.89 7.38
CA GLY A 126 6.54 -15.10 7.30
C GLY A 126 5.64 -15.14 6.07
N SER A 127 4.86 -16.20 5.95
CA SER A 127 3.89 -16.34 4.86
C SER A 127 2.75 -15.35 4.99
N LEU A 128 2.36 -14.75 3.86
CA LEU A 128 1.22 -13.83 3.75
C LEU A 128 -0.04 -14.52 3.17
N ALA A 129 0.02 -15.81 2.91
CA ALA A 129 -1.08 -16.55 2.27
C ALA A 129 -2.37 -16.50 3.11
N GLU A 130 -2.26 -16.58 4.44
CA GLU A 130 -3.41 -16.49 5.34
C GLU A 130 -4.06 -15.11 5.27
N LEU A 131 -3.26 -14.04 5.32
CA LEU A 131 -3.73 -12.67 5.21
C LEU A 131 -4.49 -12.42 3.90
N PHE A 132 -3.98 -12.97 2.77
CA PHE A 132 -4.68 -12.88 1.49
C PHE A 132 -5.97 -13.71 1.43
N SER A 133 -6.12 -14.72 2.29
CA SER A 133 -7.33 -15.54 2.37
C SER A 133 -8.42 -14.94 3.26
N MET A 134 -8.09 -13.92 4.08
CA MET A 134 -9.06 -13.26 4.95
C MET A 134 -10.20 -12.63 4.15
N SER A 135 -11.41 -12.74 4.68
CA SER A 135 -12.59 -12.03 4.19
C SER A 135 -12.52 -10.56 4.63
N PHE A 136 -13.06 -9.68 3.85
CA PHE A 136 -13.24 -8.27 4.24
C PHE A 136 -14.49 -8.03 5.10
N ASP A 137 -15.38 -9.01 5.21
CA ASP A 137 -16.65 -8.95 5.94
C ASP A 137 -17.49 -7.69 5.69
N GLY A 138 -17.35 -7.15 4.47
CA GLY A 138 -18.05 -5.96 4.01
C GLY A 138 -17.26 -4.66 4.15
N HIS A 139 -16.11 -4.68 4.82
CA HIS A 139 -15.23 -3.53 4.96
C HIS A 139 -14.37 -3.29 3.71
N PRO A 140 -13.99 -2.04 3.42
CA PRO A 140 -13.15 -1.71 2.24
C PRO A 140 -11.67 -2.05 2.44
N VAL A 141 -11.23 -2.33 3.69
CA VAL A 141 -9.82 -2.56 4.01
C VAL A 141 -9.67 -3.46 5.25
N ILE A 142 -8.61 -4.26 5.27
CA ILE A 142 -8.09 -4.92 6.47
C ILE A 142 -6.80 -4.19 6.84
N ALA A 143 -6.67 -3.80 8.10
CA ALA A 143 -5.54 -3.02 8.60
C ALA A 143 -5.09 -3.49 9.98
N ASP A 144 -3.89 -3.08 10.39
CA ASP A 144 -3.46 -3.18 11.79
C ASP A 144 -4.16 -2.09 12.59
N GLY A 145 -5.25 -2.47 13.25
CA GLY A 145 -6.15 -1.58 13.99
C GLY A 145 -6.01 -1.73 15.50
N SER A 146 -6.29 -0.64 16.22
CA SER A 146 -6.30 -0.62 17.68
C SER A 146 -7.29 0.42 18.19
N GLU A 147 -7.61 0.35 19.50
CA GLU A 147 -8.30 1.46 20.17
C GLU A 147 -7.43 2.72 20.10
N ALA A 148 -8.04 3.82 19.66
CA ALA A 148 -7.36 5.09 19.56
C ALA A 148 -7.17 5.71 20.96
N PRO A 149 -6.01 6.34 21.26
CA PRO A 149 -5.83 7.15 22.44
C PRO A 149 -6.89 8.27 22.55
N ALA A 150 -7.31 8.61 23.77
CA ALA A 150 -8.34 9.63 23.97
C ALA A 150 -8.01 10.98 23.31
N GLU A 151 -6.74 11.40 23.34
CA GLU A 151 -6.29 12.62 22.67
C GLU A 151 -6.41 12.53 21.14
N THR A 152 -6.18 11.33 20.55
CA THR A 152 -6.36 11.10 19.13
C THR A 152 -7.84 11.16 18.76
N ILE A 153 -8.72 10.56 19.57
CA ILE A 153 -10.18 10.62 19.36
C ILE A 153 -10.64 12.08 19.36
N GLU A 154 -10.18 12.86 20.35
CA GLU A 154 -10.55 14.27 20.47
C GLU A 154 -10.00 15.10 19.31
N ARG A 155 -8.71 14.94 18.96
CA ARG A 155 -8.05 15.66 17.88
C ARG A 155 -8.66 15.36 16.51
N LEU A 156 -8.90 14.08 16.21
CA LEU A 156 -9.42 13.64 14.92
C LEU A 156 -10.94 13.69 14.82
N HIS A 157 -11.66 13.79 15.93
CA HIS A 157 -13.13 13.73 16.01
C HIS A 157 -13.70 12.43 15.42
N ILE A 158 -13.03 11.29 15.66
CA ILE A 158 -13.50 9.98 15.21
C ILE A 158 -14.55 9.43 16.17
N SER A 159 -15.64 8.89 15.62
CA SER A 159 -16.77 8.39 16.42
C SER A 159 -16.60 6.93 16.80
N SER A 160 -15.88 6.16 16.03
CA SER A 160 -15.63 4.73 16.26
C SER A 160 -14.72 4.46 17.46
N GLY A 161 -13.87 5.41 17.85
CA GLY A 161 -12.81 5.18 18.84
C GLY A 161 -11.70 4.26 18.33
N GLN A 162 -11.64 3.96 17.03
CA GLN A 162 -10.67 3.06 16.41
C GLN A 162 -9.64 3.85 15.60
N SER A 163 -8.40 3.38 15.65
CA SER A 163 -7.27 3.88 14.85
C SER A 163 -6.65 2.73 14.07
N LEU A 164 -5.94 3.05 13.00
CA LEU A 164 -5.20 2.09 12.19
C LEU A 164 -3.83 2.64 11.81
N HIS A 165 -2.95 1.74 11.39
CA HIS A 165 -1.67 2.08 10.77
C HIS A 165 -1.77 1.96 9.25
N SER A 166 -1.65 3.08 8.52
CA SER A 166 -1.86 3.13 7.07
C SER A 166 -0.69 2.57 6.24
N GLY A 167 0.41 2.20 6.87
CA GLY A 167 1.57 1.61 6.20
C GLY A 167 1.41 0.17 5.77
N GLN A 168 0.32 -0.50 6.19
CA GLN A 168 0.00 -1.88 5.85
C GLN A 168 -1.52 -2.03 5.69
N LEU A 169 -1.99 -2.11 4.43
CA LEU A 169 -3.42 -2.15 4.12
C LEU A 169 -3.71 -3.25 3.10
N VAL A 170 -4.53 -4.25 3.46
CA VAL A 170 -5.13 -5.12 2.45
C VAL A 170 -6.39 -4.43 1.95
N MET A 171 -6.39 -3.99 0.70
CA MET A 171 -7.45 -3.15 0.12
C MET A 171 -8.38 -3.98 -0.75
N ASP A 172 -9.70 -3.88 -0.51
CA ASP A 172 -10.74 -4.26 -1.47
C ASP A 172 -10.94 -3.09 -2.45
N LEU A 173 -10.33 -3.16 -3.62
CA LEU A 173 -10.33 -2.05 -4.56
C LEU A 173 -11.74 -1.68 -5.08
N PRO A 174 -12.64 -2.62 -5.38
CA PRO A 174 -14.06 -2.34 -5.67
C PRO A 174 -14.78 -1.63 -4.52
N ALA A 175 -14.65 -2.14 -3.27
CA ALA A 175 -15.30 -1.53 -2.11
C ALA A 175 -14.72 -0.15 -1.82
N TRP A 176 -13.41 0.02 -1.88
CA TRP A 176 -12.73 1.30 -1.72
C TRP A 176 -13.27 2.37 -2.66
N ARG A 177 -13.39 2.04 -3.98
CA ARG A 177 -13.98 2.95 -4.98
C ARG A 177 -15.46 3.23 -4.71
N LYS A 178 -16.25 2.21 -4.37
CA LYS A 178 -17.68 2.34 -4.05
C LYS A 178 -17.91 3.25 -2.84
N CYS A 179 -17.10 3.10 -1.80
CA CYS A 179 -17.16 3.91 -0.57
C CYS A 179 -16.53 5.30 -0.74
N LYS A 180 -15.91 5.59 -1.90
CA LYS A 180 -15.24 6.86 -2.21
C LYS A 180 -14.19 7.26 -1.15
N ILE A 181 -13.40 6.27 -0.70
CA ILE A 181 -12.43 6.50 0.39
C ILE A 181 -11.39 7.55 -0.02
N THR A 182 -10.87 7.49 -1.24
CA THR A 182 -9.89 8.47 -1.76
C THR A 182 -10.45 9.88 -1.75
N GLU A 183 -11.66 10.07 -2.29
CA GLU A 183 -12.30 11.39 -2.38
C GLU A 183 -12.56 11.95 -0.98
N ARG A 184 -13.13 11.16 -0.08
CA ARG A 184 -13.39 11.55 1.32
C ARG A 184 -12.10 11.92 2.05
N THR A 185 -11.03 11.14 1.84
CA THR A 185 -9.73 11.40 2.45
C THR A 185 -9.16 12.74 1.97
N PHE A 186 -9.23 13.03 0.67
CA PHE A 186 -8.79 14.32 0.14
C PHE A 186 -9.68 15.49 0.57
N GLU A 187 -10.99 15.32 0.69
CA GLU A 187 -11.90 16.32 1.24
C GLU A 187 -11.53 16.66 2.70
N LEU A 188 -11.18 15.68 3.51
CA LEU A 188 -10.71 15.86 4.88
C LEU A 188 -9.36 16.57 4.94
N LEU A 189 -8.41 16.20 4.07
CA LEU A 189 -7.14 16.90 3.94
C LEU A 189 -7.31 18.35 3.54
N ASP A 190 -8.25 18.65 2.64
CA ASP A 190 -8.56 20.02 2.22
C ASP A 190 -9.21 20.85 3.33
N ALA A 191 -10.08 20.22 4.13
CA ALA A 191 -10.83 20.92 5.17
C ALA A 191 -10.02 21.07 6.47
N ARG A 192 -9.21 20.08 6.84
CA ARG A 192 -8.60 19.95 8.17
C ARG A 192 -7.14 19.48 8.15
N GLY A 193 -6.47 19.41 7.00
CA GLY A 193 -5.11 18.86 6.90
C GLY A 193 -4.07 19.57 7.76
N GLN A 194 -4.34 20.81 8.18
CA GLN A 194 -3.50 21.57 9.12
C GLN A 194 -3.55 21.03 10.56
N ASP A 195 -4.63 20.31 10.92
CA ASP A 195 -4.85 19.74 12.24
C ASP A 195 -4.28 18.32 12.36
N PHE A 196 -3.86 17.74 11.24
CA PHE A 196 -3.33 16.40 11.16
C PHE A 196 -1.82 16.39 11.46
N GLU A 197 -1.42 15.49 12.36
CA GLU A 197 -0.03 15.24 12.71
C GLU A 197 0.63 14.35 11.64
N TRP A 198 -0.09 13.32 11.23
CA TRP A 198 0.27 12.36 10.17
C TRP A 198 -0.75 12.48 9.04
N PRO A 199 -0.62 13.44 8.12
CA PRO A 199 -1.73 13.89 7.28
C PRO A 199 -2.45 12.79 6.51
N ASP A 200 -1.74 11.86 5.89
CA ASP A 200 -2.33 10.76 5.12
C ASP A 200 -2.97 9.70 6.03
N ASN A 201 -2.30 9.35 7.14
CA ASN A 201 -2.81 8.39 8.11
C ASN A 201 -4.02 8.93 8.87
N ASP A 202 -3.91 10.15 9.40
CA ASP A 202 -4.98 10.80 10.15
C ASP A 202 -6.23 11.03 9.29
N ALA A 203 -6.05 11.49 8.04
CA ALA A 203 -7.15 11.67 7.11
C ALA A 203 -7.81 10.34 6.72
N LEU A 204 -7.02 9.27 6.58
CA LEU A 204 -7.54 7.95 6.28
C LEU A 204 -8.32 7.38 7.47
N ILE A 205 -7.81 7.51 8.70
CA ILE A 205 -8.53 7.14 9.93
C ILE A 205 -9.89 7.84 9.99
N CYS A 206 -9.92 9.16 9.79
CA CYS A 206 -11.16 9.93 9.77
C CYS A 206 -12.10 9.50 8.64
N SER A 207 -11.55 9.18 7.47
CA SER A 207 -12.34 8.74 6.31
C SER A 207 -12.99 7.39 6.52
N LEU A 208 -12.32 6.47 7.19
CA LEU A 208 -12.83 5.14 7.48
C LEU A 208 -13.71 5.14 8.74
N ASP A 209 -13.32 5.86 9.78
CA ASP A 209 -14.01 5.97 11.10
C ASP A 209 -14.49 4.60 11.63
N GLY A 210 -13.59 3.62 11.63
CA GLY A 210 -13.86 2.26 12.08
C GLY A 210 -14.37 1.31 11.00
N ASP A 211 -14.57 1.75 9.76
CA ASP A 211 -14.96 0.89 8.62
C ASP A 211 -13.75 0.12 8.07
N PHE A 212 -13.13 -0.69 8.92
CA PHE A 212 -12.04 -1.62 8.59
C PHE A 212 -12.10 -2.86 9.48
N GLN A 213 -11.49 -3.94 9.00
CA GLN A 213 -11.33 -5.20 9.72
C GLN A 213 -9.92 -5.30 10.31
#